data_0d3f7c4e044cc27d8c960c81c3e14842
#
_entry.id   0d3f7c4e044cc27d8c960c81c3e14842
#
_cell.length_a   1.000
_cell.length_b   1.000
_cell.length_c   1.000
_cell.angle_alpha   90.00
_cell.angle_beta   90.00
_cell.angle_gamma   90.00
#
_symmetry.space_group_name_H-M   'P 1'
#
loop_
_entity.id
_entity.type
_entity.pdbx_description
1 polymer ?
#
loop_
_entity_poly.entity_id
_entity_poly.type
_entity_poly.pdbx_seq_one_letter_code
_entity_poly.pdbx_strand_id
1 'polypeptide(L)' 'MQVGDLVRVKLPGCIEYIAVITRLNGRGGGLARSIDSRIQGTQWVADWSSEVVSGAA' A
#
# COMPACT_ATOMS: atom_id res chain seq x y z
N MET A 1 7.68 -2.63 -6.46
CA MET A 1 6.61 -1.62 -6.15
C MET A 1 7.08 -0.28 -6.66
N GLN A 2 6.17 0.49 -7.22
CA GLN A 2 6.44 1.80 -7.80
C GLN A 2 5.38 2.79 -7.36
N VAL A 3 5.70 4.08 -7.42
CA VAL A 3 4.71 5.11 -7.16
C VAL A 3 3.57 4.98 -8.18
N GLY A 4 2.34 5.00 -7.68
CA GLY A 4 1.14 4.79 -8.50
C GLY A 4 0.62 3.36 -8.48
N ASP A 5 1.38 2.41 -7.95
CA ASP A 5 0.91 1.04 -7.84
C ASP A 5 -0.21 0.93 -6.81
N LEU A 6 -1.20 0.09 -7.12
CA LEU A 6 -2.21 -0.30 -6.16
C LEU A 6 -1.74 -1.54 -5.44
N VAL A 7 -1.77 -1.51 -4.12
CA VAL A 7 -1.32 -2.62 -3.30
C VAL A 7 -2.44 -3.04 -2.36
N ARG A 8 -2.45 -4.32 -2.04
CA ARG A 8 -3.36 -4.87 -1.03
C ARG A 8 -2.58 -4.96 0.27
N VAL A 9 -3.05 -4.24 1.27
CA VAL A 9 -2.42 -4.22 2.59
C VAL A 9 -3.25 -5.08 3.52
N LYS A 10 -2.59 -6.02 4.19
CA LYS A 10 -3.24 -6.90 5.17
C LYS A 10 -2.74 -6.53 6.56
N LEU A 11 -3.69 -6.21 7.43
CA LEU A 11 -3.37 -5.90 8.81
C LEU A 11 -3.59 -7.14 9.68
N PRO A 12 -2.69 -7.47 10.60
CA PRO A 12 -2.82 -8.64 11.45
C PRO A 12 -4.14 -8.63 12.23
N GLY A 13 -4.90 -9.71 12.10
CA GLY A 13 -6.15 -9.88 12.83
C GLY A 13 -7.28 -8.98 12.39
N CYS A 14 -7.12 -8.27 11.30
CA CYS A 14 -8.09 -7.27 10.89
C CYS A 14 -8.42 -7.36 9.42
N ILE A 15 -8.42 -6.23 8.76
CA ILE A 15 -8.98 -6.06 7.43
C ILE A 15 -7.89 -5.95 6.39
N GLU A 16 -8.25 -6.30 5.17
CA GLU A 16 -7.48 -5.95 3.99
C GLU A 16 -8.04 -4.68 3.40
N TYR A 17 -7.18 -3.86 2.85
CA TYR A 17 -7.63 -2.69 2.12
C TYR A 17 -6.67 -2.40 0.97
N ILE A 18 -7.15 -1.62 0.02
CA ILE A 18 -6.37 -1.23 -1.14
C ILE A 18 -5.81 0.17 -0.90
N ALA A 19 -4.55 0.34 -1.25
CA ALA A 19 -3.88 1.63 -1.10
C ALA A 19 -3.05 1.90 -2.36
N VAL A 20 -2.75 3.16 -2.58
CA VAL A 20 -1.91 3.58 -3.69
C VAL A 20 -0.56 4.03 -3.13
N ILE A 21 0.51 3.59 -3.76
CA ILE A 21 1.86 3.98 -3.36
C ILE A 21 2.11 5.41 -3.81
N THR A 22 2.42 6.28 -2.86
CA THR A 22 2.69 7.70 -3.15
C THR A 22 4.16 8.06 -3.05
N ARG A 23 4.96 7.25 -2.36
CA ARG A 23 6.39 7.50 -2.20
C ARG A 23 7.09 6.18 -1.88
N LEU A 24 8.31 6.02 -2.35
CA LEU A 24 9.15 4.88 -2.03
C LEU A 24 10.19 5.29 -1.00
N ASN A 25 10.55 4.35 -0.09
CA ASN A 25 11.55 4.63 0.93
C ASN A 25 12.97 4.19 0.53
N GLY A 26 13.11 3.52 -0.61
CA GLY A 26 14.40 3.03 -1.07
C GLY A 26 14.89 1.78 -0.35
N ARG A 27 14.05 1.18 0.51
CA ARG A 27 14.44 0.02 1.34
C ARG A 27 13.46 -1.13 1.20
N GLY A 28 12.82 -1.23 0.06
CA GLY A 28 11.86 -2.31 -0.18
C GLY A 28 10.47 -2.04 0.39
N GLY A 29 10.13 -0.77 0.59
CA GLY A 29 8.82 -0.40 1.06
C GLY A 29 8.41 0.96 0.51
N GLY A 30 7.25 1.43 0.94
CA GLY A 30 6.76 2.71 0.47
C GLY A 30 5.65 3.27 1.35
N LEU A 31 5.31 4.51 1.09
CA LEU A 31 4.20 5.16 1.75
C LEU A 31 2.94 4.91 0.92
N ALA A 32 1.95 4.29 1.54
CA ALA A 32 0.70 3.93 0.90
C ALA A 32 -0.42 4.78 1.46
N ARG A 33 -1.22 5.34 0.56
CA ARG A 33 -2.41 6.08 0.92
C ARG A 33 -3.63 5.21 0.66
N SER A 34 -4.44 4.99 1.69
CA SER A 34 -5.65 4.20 1.55
C SER A 34 -6.64 4.87 0.60
N ILE A 35 -7.22 4.08 -0.29
CA ILE A 35 -8.33 4.52 -1.13
C ILE A 35 -9.66 3.97 -0.62
N ASP A 36 -9.63 3.21 0.47
CA ASP A 36 -10.82 2.65 1.10
C ASP A 36 -11.42 3.70 2.03
N SER A 37 -12.69 4.00 1.87
CA SER A 37 -13.37 5.02 2.68
C SER A 37 -13.48 4.63 4.15
N ARG A 38 -13.32 3.36 4.48
CA ARG A 38 -13.35 2.88 5.86
C ARG A 38 -12.04 3.10 6.59
N ILE A 39 -10.97 3.35 5.83
CA ILE A 39 -9.63 3.52 6.38
C ILE A 39 -9.07 4.81 5.79
N GLN A 40 -8.67 5.72 6.67
CA GLN A 40 -8.16 7.01 6.24
C GLN A 40 -6.70 7.16 6.62
N GLY A 41 -5.99 7.92 5.81
CA GLY A 41 -4.61 8.27 6.09
C GLY A 41 -3.61 7.53 5.24
N THR A 42 -2.36 7.72 5.58
CA THR A 42 -1.23 7.08 4.91
C THR A 42 -0.42 6.30 5.93
N GLN A 43 0.21 5.21 5.47
CA GLN A 43 1.12 4.47 6.33
C GLN A 43 2.21 3.83 5.49
N TRP A 44 3.34 3.56 6.13
CA TRP A 44 4.42 2.85 5.49
C TRP A 44 4.07 1.37 5.42
N VAL A 45 4.32 0.79 4.25
CA VAL A 45 4.12 -0.64 4.04
C VAL A 45 5.42 -1.25 3.56
N ALA A 46 5.69 -2.46 3.99
CA ALA A 46 6.86 -3.19 3.52
C ALA A 46 6.51 -3.96 2.26
N ASP A 47 7.50 -4.11 1.40
CA ASP A 47 7.36 -4.83 0.15
C ASP A 47 6.88 -6.27 0.38
N TRP A 48 7.39 -6.91 1.43
CA TRP A 48 7.05 -8.29 1.75
C TRP A 48 5.69 -8.44 2.42
N SER A 49 5.12 -7.35 2.95
CA SER A 49 3.83 -7.40 3.65
C SER A 49 2.68 -6.85 2.82
N SER A 50 2.96 -6.41 1.61
CA SER A 50 1.92 -5.89 0.71
C SER A 50 2.04 -6.56 -0.63
N GLU A 51 0.91 -6.70 -1.31
CA GLU A 51 0.84 -7.35 -2.62
C GLU A 51 0.43 -6.32 -3.66
N VAL A 52 1.19 -6.22 -4.72
CA VAL A 52 0.83 -5.33 -5.83
C VAL A 52 -0.33 -5.95 -6.59
N VAL A 53 -1.44 -5.26 -6.59
CA VAL A 53 -2.67 -5.72 -7.25
C VAL A 53 -2.74 -5.21 -8.67
N SER A 54 -2.27 -3.98 -8.89
CA SER A 54 -2.30 -3.37 -10.21
C SER A 54 -1.13 -2.40 -10.31
N GLY A 55 -0.37 -2.51 -11.35
CA GLY A 55 0.73 -1.60 -11.60
C GLY A 55 0.25 -0.26 -12.09
N ALA A 56 1.14 0.72 -12.07
CA ALA A 56 0.86 2.03 -12.64
C ALA A 56 0.62 1.90 -14.14
N ALA A 57 -0.45 2.46 -14.58
CA ALA A 57 -0.82 2.41 -15.99
C ALA A 57 0.00 3.39 -16.81
#